data_6efe06de893c2a20d3eeb183fc542a15
#
_entry.id   6efe06de893c2a20d3eeb183fc542a15
#
_cell.length_a   1.000
_cell.length_b   1.000
_cell.length_c   1.000
_cell.angle_alpha   90.00
_cell.angle_beta   90.00
_cell.angle_gamma   90.00
#
_symmetry.space_group_name_H-M   'P 1'
#
loop_
_entity.id
_entity.type
_entity.pdbx_description
1 polymer ?
#
loop_
_entity_poly.entity_id
_entity_poly.type
_entity_poly.pdbx_seq_one_letter_code
_entity_poly.pdbx_strand_id
1 'polypeptide(L)'
;NMKDMKMKTKLLIGFLIPIAITVLNIIIGDLTTKRAVKIVDPVAQEKYTTYAAIFTAAFAVVSIAITVFVALKLIKAIEKSVEQLSVAAKDIAMGRVDINLVKYNNDEFGGLVDEYNEVVNNIKYQAKVAEEVSNGNLTITVNPKSADDVLGNSLKKLVEDHLNALTNI
;
A
#
# COMPACT_ATOMS: atom_id res chain seq x y z
N ASN A 1 -5.94 2.10 15.01
CA ASN A 1 -6.64 1.52 13.85
C ASN A 1 -5.59 0.97 12.87
N MET A 2 -5.76 -0.28 12.41
CA MET A 2 -4.79 -0.90 11.48
C MET A 2 -4.62 -0.11 10.17
N LYS A 3 -5.60 0.69 9.76
CA LYS A 3 -5.54 1.53 8.55
C LYS A 3 -4.53 2.68 8.65
N ASP A 4 -4.26 3.15 9.87
CA ASP A 4 -3.41 4.33 10.13
C ASP A 4 -1.99 3.95 10.54
N MET A 5 -1.70 2.65 10.64
CA MET A 5 -0.36 2.15 10.97
C MET A 5 0.53 2.12 9.72
N LYS A 6 1.80 2.51 9.87
CA LYS A 6 2.82 2.37 8.83
C LYS A 6 2.93 0.92 8.34
N MET A 7 3.15 0.73 7.05
CA MET A 7 3.27 -0.61 6.44
C MET A 7 4.36 -1.44 7.11
N LYS A 8 5.52 -0.82 7.42
CA LYS A 8 6.59 -1.48 8.19
C LYS A 8 6.08 -2.08 9.51
N THR A 9 5.23 -1.34 10.24
CA THR A 9 4.67 -1.81 11.51
C THR A 9 3.64 -2.93 11.30
N LYS A 10 2.81 -2.83 10.26
CA LYS A 10 1.86 -3.90 9.89
C LYS A 10 2.59 -5.20 9.55
N LEU A 11 3.66 -5.12 8.76
CA LEU A 11 4.50 -6.26 8.41
C LEU A 11 5.19 -6.86 9.62
N LEU A 12 5.80 -6.02 10.49
CA LEU A 12 6.43 -6.49 11.72
C LEU A 12 5.43 -7.24 12.61
N ILE A 13 4.26 -6.69 12.85
CA ILE A 13 3.21 -7.34 13.64
C ILE A 13 2.75 -8.62 12.94
N GLY A 14 2.54 -8.58 11.62
CA GLY A 14 2.12 -9.73 10.82
C GLY A 14 3.11 -10.90 10.86
N PHE A 15 4.41 -10.64 11.01
CA PHE A 15 5.44 -11.67 11.12
C PHE A 15 5.79 -12.03 12.57
N LEU A 16 5.88 -11.05 13.47
CA LEU A 16 6.29 -11.29 14.86
C LEU A 16 5.24 -12.06 15.67
N ILE A 17 3.95 -11.79 15.46
CA ILE A 17 2.89 -12.50 16.17
C ILE A 17 2.91 -14.01 15.85
N PRO A 18 2.90 -14.46 14.59
CA PRO A 18 3.01 -15.87 14.25
C PRO A 18 4.29 -16.53 14.79
N ILE A 19 5.41 -15.84 14.70
CA ILE A 19 6.70 -16.35 15.24
C ILE A 19 6.59 -16.53 16.75
N ALA A 20 6.07 -15.55 17.50
CA ALA A 20 5.88 -15.62 18.94
C ALA A 20 4.95 -16.78 19.33
N ILE A 21 3.85 -16.97 18.59
CA ILE A 21 2.91 -18.07 18.81
C ILE A 21 3.59 -19.42 18.54
N THR A 22 4.41 -19.53 17.50
CA THR A 22 5.15 -20.76 17.18
C THR A 22 6.17 -21.09 18.26
N VAL A 23 6.94 -20.11 18.73
CA VAL A 23 7.90 -20.27 19.83
C VAL A 23 7.18 -20.70 21.12
N LEU A 24 6.04 -20.07 21.42
CA LEU A 24 5.22 -20.45 22.59
C LEU A 24 4.72 -21.89 22.48
N ASN A 25 4.30 -22.33 21.31
CA ASN A 25 3.87 -23.71 21.07
C ASN A 25 5.00 -24.71 21.30
N ILE A 26 6.21 -24.41 20.85
CA ILE A 26 7.40 -25.25 21.11
C ILE A 26 7.70 -25.35 22.61
N ILE A 27 7.65 -24.23 23.33
CA ILE A 27 7.89 -24.19 24.79
C ILE A 27 6.82 -25.01 25.50
N ILE A 28 5.55 -24.88 25.15
CA ILE A 28 4.46 -25.65 25.74
C ILE A 28 4.68 -27.16 25.48
N GLY A 29 5.05 -27.54 24.26
CA GLY A 29 5.36 -28.91 23.89
C GLY A 29 6.51 -29.51 24.74
N ASP A 30 7.60 -28.78 24.92
CA ASP A 30 8.73 -29.20 25.73
C ASP A 30 8.33 -29.37 27.24
N LEU A 31 7.57 -28.39 27.76
CA LEU A 31 7.08 -28.45 29.15
C LEU A 31 6.13 -29.61 29.38
N THR A 32 5.24 -29.89 28.42
CA THR A 32 4.29 -31.02 28.53
C THR A 32 5.03 -32.36 28.48
N THR A 33 6.03 -32.50 27.63
CA THR A 33 6.86 -33.68 27.54
C THR A 33 7.64 -33.93 28.83
N LYS A 34 8.26 -32.90 29.40
CA LYS A 34 8.99 -32.98 30.70
C LYS A 34 8.08 -33.34 31.86
N ARG A 35 6.83 -32.90 31.84
CA ARG A 35 5.82 -33.28 32.86
C ARG A 35 5.37 -34.72 32.68
N ALA A 36 5.14 -35.15 31.42
CA ALA A 36 4.73 -36.52 31.13
C ALA A 36 5.73 -37.57 31.67
N VAL A 37 7.03 -37.31 31.52
CA VAL A 37 8.11 -38.21 32.01
C VAL A 37 8.09 -38.40 33.53
N LYS A 38 7.51 -37.44 34.28
CA LYS A 38 7.41 -37.52 35.76
C LYS A 38 6.21 -38.34 36.25
N ILE A 39 5.30 -38.73 35.36
CA ILE A 39 4.11 -39.54 35.72
C ILE A 39 4.54 -40.99 35.78
N VAL A 40 4.45 -41.60 36.97
CA VAL A 40 4.88 -42.97 37.21
C VAL A 40 3.86 -44.00 36.75
N ASP A 41 2.56 -43.66 36.77
CA ASP A 41 1.51 -44.56 36.27
C ASP A 41 1.47 -44.55 34.77
N PRO A 42 1.71 -45.70 34.08
CA PRO A 42 1.74 -45.76 32.63
C PRO A 42 0.44 -45.34 31.93
N VAL A 43 -0.70 -45.68 32.51
CA VAL A 43 -2.03 -45.35 31.99
C VAL A 43 -2.31 -43.85 32.08
N ALA A 44 -1.93 -43.24 33.19
CA ALA A 44 -2.05 -41.81 33.40
C ALA A 44 -1.07 -41.03 32.48
N GLN A 45 0.13 -41.54 32.27
CA GLN A 45 1.13 -40.99 31.38
C GLN A 45 0.64 -41.00 29.91
N GLU A 46 0.10 -42.11 29.44
CA GLU A 46 -0.44 -42.26 28.09
C GLU A 46 -1.58 -41.25 27.82
N LYS A 47 -2.53 -41.16 28.75
CA LYS A 47 -3.65 -40.20 28.65
C LYS A 47 -3.12 -38.74 28.59
N TYR A 48 -2.19 -38.41 29.50
CA TYR A 48 -1.62 -37.06 29.52
C TYR A 48 -0.90 -36.69 28.23
N THR A 49 -0.09 -37.59 27.67
CA THR A 49 0.64 -37.37 26.41
C THR A 49 -0.32 -37.22 25.24
N THR A 50 -1.38 -38.04 25.18
CA THR A 50 -2.41 -37.97 24.15
C THR A 50 -3.16 -36.62 24.17
N TYR A 51 -3.62 -36.19 25.34
CA TYR A 51 -4.30 -34.88 25.43
C TYR A 51 -3.35 -33.73 25.17
N ALA A 52 -2.10 -33.79 25.60
CA ALA A 52 -1.11 -32.77 25.27
C ALA A 52 -0.82 -32.69 23.79
N ALA A 53 -0.71 -33.83 23.11
CA ALA A 53 -0.52 -33.88 21.65
C ALA A 53 -1.71 -33.28 20.88
N ILE A 54 -2.94 -33.64 21.27
CA ILE A 54 -4.17 -33.07 20.68
C ILE A 54 -4.21 -31.56 20.87
N PHE A 55 -3.90 -31.08 22.10
CA PHE A 55 -3.92 -29.66 22.43
C PHE A 55 -2.87 -28.87 21.61
N THR A 56 -1.63 -29.37 21.54
CA THR A 56 -0.55 -28.72 20.76
C THR A 56 -0.84 -28.73 19.26
N ALA A 57 -1.42 -29.82 18.74
CA ALA A 57 -1.84 -29.90 17.33
C ALA A 57 -2.97 -28.91 17.01
N ALA A 58 -4.00 -28.83 17.86
CA ALA A 58 -5.10 -27.89 17.70
C ALA A 58 -4.61 -26.44 17.75
N PHE A 59 -3.69 -26.12 18.69
CA PHE A 59 -3.09 -24.80 18.81
C PHE A 59 -2.25 -24.44 17.56
N ALA A 60 -1.51 -25.40 17.00
CA ALA A 60 -0.75 -25.21 15.77
C ALA A 60 -1.67 -24.89 14.57
N VAL A 61 -2.77 -25.61 14.42
CA VAL A 61 -3.76 -25.35 13.35
C VAL A 61 -4.35 -23.95 13.46
N VAL A 62 -4.73 -23.54 14.67
CA VAL A 62 -5.29 -22.20 14.89
C VAL A 62 -4.26 -21.11 14.58
N SER A 63 -2.98 -21.31 14.96
CA SER A 63 -1.93 -20.35 14.68
C SER A 63 -1.66 -20.20 13.19
N ILE A 64 -1.69 -21.28 12.43
CA ILE A 64 -1.55 -21.27 10.97
C ILE A 64 -2.72 -20.50 10.35
N ALA A 65 -3.95 -20.77 10.78
CA ALA A 65 -5.14 -20.09 10.27
C ALA A 65 -5.09 -18.57 10.50
N ILE A 66 -4.66 -18.13 11.69
CA ILE A 66 -4.46 -16.71 12.01
C ILE A 66 -3.39 -16.10 11.11
N THR A 67 -2.27 -16.78 10.91
CA THR A 67 -1.16 -16.32 10.08
C THR A 67 -1.61 -16.11 8.63
N VAL A 68 -2.29 -17.10 8.05
CA VAL A 68 -2.82 -17.02 6.69
C VAL A 68 -3.84 -15.87 6.56
N PHE A 69 -4.74 -15.74 7.54
CA PHE A 69 -5.73 -14.66 7.55
C PHE A 69 -5.07 -13.27 7.55
N VAL A 70 -4.05 -13.06 8.40
CA VAL A 70 -3.31 -11.77 8.46
C VAL A 70 -2.56 -11.52 7.16
N ALA A 71 -1.89 -12.54 6.61
CA ALA A 71 -1.17 -12.44 5.35
C ALA A 71 -2.09 -12.03 4.19
N LEU A 72 -3.24 -12.67 4.05
CA LEU A 72 -4.23 -12.34 3.01
C LEU A 72 -4.78 -10.92 3.15
N LYS A 73 -4.99 -10.45 4.39
CA LYS A 73 -5.40 -9.06 4.64
C LYS A 73 -4.34 -8.05 4.20
N LEU A 74 -3.06 -8.33 4.48
CA LEU A 74 -1.95 -7.47 4.08
C LEU A 74 -1.77 -7.44 2.56
N ILE A 75 -1.81 -8.60 1.91
CA ILE A 75 -1.71 -8.72 0.44
C ILE A 75 -2.80 -7.89 -0.24
N LYS A 76 -4.07 -8.06 0.15
CA LYS A 76 -5.18 -7.30 -0.44
C LYS A 76 -5.06 -5.78 -0.22
N ALA A 77 -4.51 -5.34 0.91
CA ALA A 77 -4.30 -3.92 1.18
C ALA A 77 -3.26 -3.30 0.26
N ILE A 78 -2.19 -4.03 -0.07
CA ILE A 78 -1.13 -3.61 -0.99
C ILE A 78 -1.61 -3.65 -2.44
N GLU A 79 -2.18 -4.78 -2.85
CA GLU A 79 -2.65 -5.04 -4.21
C GLU A 79 -3.56 -3.91 -4.71
N LYS A 80 -4.55 -3.52 -3.92
CA LYS A 80 -5.51 -2.49 -4.29
C LYS A 80 -4.88 -1.11 -4.52
N SER A 81 -3.87 -0.74 -3.73
CA SER A 81 -3.16 0.54 -3.89
C SER A 81 -2.24 0.51 -5.10
N VAL A 82 -1.53 -0.60 -5.32
CA VAL A 82 -0.58 -0.74 -6.43
C VAL A 82 -1.33 -0.86 -7.78
N GLU A 83 -2.42 -1.60 -7.82
CA GLU A 83 -3.22 -1.78 -9.03
C GLU A 83 -3.77 -0.45 -9.55
N GLN A 84 -4.37 0.39 -8.69
CA GLN A 84 -4.88 1.68 -9.11
C GLN A 84 -3.78 2.61 -9.65
N LEU A 85 -2.57 2.59 -9.03
CA LEU A 85 -1.44 3.37 -9.52
C LEU A 85 -0.94 2.87 -10.88
N SER A 86 -0.91 1.55 -11.08
CA SER A 86 -0.56 0.94 -12.37
C SER A 86 -1.55 1.30 -13.46
N VAL A 87 -2.85 1.26 -13.17
CA VAL A 87 -3.90 1.69 -14.12
C VAL A 87 -3.75 3.17 -14.44
N ALA A 88 -3.57 4.03 -13.43
CA ALA A 88 -3.38 5.45 -13.62
C ALA A 88 -2.14 5.78 -14.48
N ALA A 89 -1.02 5.09 -14.25
CA ALA A 89 0.19 5.23 -15.05
C ALA A 89 -0.07 4.87 -16.54
N LYS A 90 -0.81 3.79 -16.78
CA LYS A 90 -1.20 3.36 -18.13
C LYS A 90 -2.12 4.38 -18.80
N ASP A 91 -3.07 4.95 -18.07
CA ASP A 91 -3.98 5.95 -18.58
C ASP A 91 -3.23 7.24 -18.94
N ILE A 92 -2.30 7.70 -18.09
CA ILE A 92 -1.42 8.84 -18.40
C ILE A 92 -0.58 8.57 -19.66
N ALA A 93 0.00 7.37 -19.76
CA ALA A 93 0.80 6.99 -20.94
C ALA A 93 -0.01 7.00 -22.25
N MET A 94 -1.33 6.83 -22.17
CA MET A 94 -2.26 6.96 -23.29
C MET A 94 -2.83 8.38 -23.49
N GLY A 95 -2.32 9.37 -22.71
CA GLY A 95 -2.80 10.76 -22.77
C GLY A 95 -4.13 11.00 -22.06
N ARG A 96 -4.65 10.02 -21.30
CA ARG A 96 -5.86 10.22 -20.49
C ARG A 96 -5.50 10.95 -19.20
N VAL A 97 -6.18 12.05 -18.93
CA VAL A 97 -5.90 12.89 -17.76
C VAL A 97 -7.04 12.90 -16.73
N ASP A 98 -8.19 12.32 -17.07
CA ASP A 98 -9.31 12.22 -16.13
C ASP A 98 -9.19 10.96 -15.26
N ILE A 99 -8.30 11.03 -14.31
CA ILE A 99 -7.92 9.94 -13.39
C ILE A 99 -8.33 10.33 -11.98
N ASN A 100 -8.97 9.40 -11.28
CA ASN A 100 -9.34 9.55 -9.88
C ASN A 100 -8.70 8.44 -9.05
N LEU A 101 -7.79 8.81 -8.16
CA LEU A 101 -7.13 7.89 -7.23
C LEU A 101 -7.76 7.99 -5.85
N VAL A 102 -8.02 6.83 -5.25
CA VAL A 102 -8.64 6.74 -3.93
C VAL A 102 -7.62 6.31 -2.89
N LYS A 103 -7.48 7.10 -1.84
CA LYS A 103 -6.63 6.76 -0.69
C LYS A 103 -7.35 5.77 0.22
N TYR A 104 -6.92 4.52 0.21
CA TYR A 104 -7.52 3.45 1.02
C TYR A 104 -6.92 3.35 2.42
N ASN A 105 -5.68 3.77 2.61
CA ASN A 105 -4.92 3.66 3.86
C ASN A 105 -4.16 4.95 4.16
N ASN A 106 -3.88 5.19 5.45
CA ASN A 106 -3.01 6.29 5.91
C ASN A 106 -1.61 5.74 6.27
N ASP A 107 -1.03 4.99 5.35
CA ASP A 107 0.33 4.44 5.45
C ASP A 107 1.18 4.93 4.26
N GLU A 108 2.35 4.32 4.06
CA GLU A 108 3.27 4.68 2.99
C GLU A 108 2.63 4.56 1.59
N PHE A 109 1.71 3.60 1.38
CA PHE A 109 0.95 3.49 0.13
C PHE A 109 -0.09 4.60 -0.02
N GLY A 110 -0.72 5.02 1.10
CA GLY A 110 -1.60 6.19 1.09
C GLY A 110 -0.84 7.47 0.76
N GLY A 111 0.38 7.64 1.30
CA GLY A 111 1.27 8.73 0.93
C GLY A 111 1.64 8.72 -0.55
N LEU A 112 1.97 7.55 -1.09
CA LEU A 112 2.26 7.39 -2.52
C LEU A 112 1.06 7.76 -3.42
N VAL A 113 -0.16 7.44 -2.99
CA VAL A 113 -1.38 7.85 -3.70
C VAL A 113 -1.54 9.38 -3.68
N ASP A 114 -1.25 10.04 -2.56
CA ASP A 114 -1.31 11.51 -2.47
C ASP A 114 -0.30 12.16 -3.42
N GLU A 115 0.96 11.69 -3.42
CA GLU A 115 2.02 12.18 -4.33
C GLU A 115 1.65 11.94 -5.80
N TYR A 116 1.08 10.78 -6.10
CA TYR A 116 0.66 10.46 -7.47
C TYR A 116 -0.53 11.34 -7.93
N ASN A 117 -1.45 11.68 -7.02
CA ASN A 117 -2.52 12.64 -7.30
C ASN A 117 -1.97 14.03 -7.67
N GLU A 118 -0.86 14.46 -7.07
CA GLU A 118 -0.20 15.71 -7.48
C GLU A 118 0.34 15.63 -8.90
N VAL A 119 0.92 14.50 -9.29
CA VAL A 119 1.37 14.26 -10.67
C VAL A 119 0.19 14.34 -11.65
N VAL A 120 -0.90 13.62 -11.35
CA VAL A 120 -2.13 13.63 -12.16
C VAL A 120 -2.69 15.04 -12.31
N ASN A 121 -2.79 15.78 -11.20
CA ASN A 121 -3.30 17.15 -11.20
C ASN A 121 -2.42 18.09 -12.02
N ASN A 122 -1.11 17.92 -12.00
CA ASN A 122 -0.18 18.72 -12.79
C ASN A 122 -0.37 18.43 -14.30
N ILE A 123 -0.43 17.16 -14.68
CA ILE A 123 -0.67 16.77 -16.08
C ILE A 123 -2.03 17.27 -16.57
N LYS A 124 -3.08 17.15 -15.76
CA LYS A 124 -4.42 17.65 -16.07
C LYS A 124 -4.43 19.16 -16.26
N TYR A 125 -3.70 19.90 -15.43
CA TYR A 125 -3.54 21.34 -15.57
C TYR A 125 -2.83 21.71 -16.86
N GLN A 126 -1.73 21.03 -17.19
CA GLN A 126 -0.98 21.28 -18.42
C GLN A 126 -1.78 20.95 -19.68
N ALA A 127 -2.54 19.86 -19.66
CA ALA A 127 -3.46 19.49 -20.74
C ALA A 127 -4.54 20.56 -20.94
N LYS A 128 -5.12 21.08 -19.85
CA LYS A 128 -6.10 22.17 -19.90
C LYS A 128 -5.48 23.46 -20.49
N VAL A 129 -4.27 23.82 -20.07
CA VAL A 129 -3.57 24.98 -20.66
C VAL A 129 -3.38 24.81 -22.16
N ALA A 130 -2.92 23.64 -22.60
CA ALA A 130 -2.74 23.34 -24.02
C ALA A 130 -4.06 23.42 -24.82
N GLU A 131 -5.16 22.93 -24.26
CA GLU A 131 -6.49 23.00 -24.82
C GLU A 131 -6.97 24.46 -24.96
N GLU A 132 -6.84 25.27 -23.91
CA GLU A 132 -7.22 26.69 -23.95
C GLU A 132 -6.42 27.46 -25.02
N VAL A 133 -5.11 27.21 -25.11
CA VAL A 133 -4.26 27.83 -26.12
C VAL A 133 -4.68 27.38 -27.53
N SER A 134 -5.01 26.11 -27.73
CA SER A 134 -5.49 25.59 -29.02
C SER A 134 -6.82 26.20 -29.46
N ASN A 135 -7.65 26.60 -28.49
CA ASN A 135 -8.92 27.30 -28.71
C ASN A 135 -8.74 28.83 -28.87
N GLY A 136 -7.50 29.33 -28.89
CA GLY A 136 -7.18 30.74 -29.04
C GLY A 136 -7.28 31.58 -27.78
N ASN A 137 -7.48 30.97 -26.61
CA ASN A 137 -7.51 31.68 -25.34
C ASN A 137 -6.08 31.90 -24.82
N LEU A 138 -5.48 33.03 -25.16
CA LEU A 138 -4.14 33.44 -24.71
C LEU A 138 -4.16 34.29 -23.43
N THR A 139 -5.33 34.49 -22.83
CA THR A 139 -5.42 35.23 -21.54
C THR A 139 -5.19 34.35 -20.33
N ILE A 140 -4.99 33.04 -20.53
CA ILE A 140 -4.73 32.08 -19.47
C ILE A 140 -3.38 32.33 -18.81
N THR A 141 -3.36 32.40 -17.49
CA THR A 141 -2.11 32.52 -16.73
C THR A 141 -1.50 31.12 -16.51
N VAL A 142 -0.29 30.91 -17.01
CA VAL A 142 0.44 29.65 -16.81
C VAL A 142 1.40 29.79 -15.64
N ASN A 143 1.22 28.93 -14.64
CA ASN A 143 2.05 28.89 -13.44
C ASN A 143 2.87 27.59 -13.37
N PRO A 144 4.12 27.56 -13.83
CA PRO A 144 5.01 26.42 -13.69
C PRO A 144 5.20 26.04 -12.22
N LYS A 145 5.35 24.76 -11.93
CA LYS A 145 5.50 24.25 -10.56
C LYS A 145 6.88 24.61 -9.95
N SER A 146 7.91 24.70 -10.79
CA SER A 146 9.28 25.05 -10.37
C SER A 146 10.06 25.60 -11.57
N ALA A 147 11.30 26.06 -11.30
CA ALA A 147 12.22 26.45 -12.37
C ALA A 147 12.56 25.28 -13.32
N ASP A 148 12.54 24.05 -12.81
CA ASP A 148 12.83 22.81 -13.54
C ASP A 148 11.59 22.20 -14.22
N ASP A 149 10.42 22.84 -14.12
CA ASP A 149 9.19 22.39 -14.79
C ASP A 149 9.26 22.72 -16.29
N VAL A 150 9.94 21.85 -17.04
CA VAL A 150 10.19 22.04 -18.48
C VAL A 150 8.88 22.23 -19.26
N LEU A 151 7.86 21.45 -18.98
CA LEU A 151 6.59 21.50 -19.73
C LEU A 151 5.78 22.75 -19.34
N GLY A 152 5.68 23.07 -18.05
CA GLY A 152 5.02 24.28 -17.58
C GLY A 152 5.69 25.56 -18.10
N ASN A 153 7.02 25.61 -18.06
CA ASN A 153 7.80 26.74 -18.61
C ASN A 153 7.64 26.87 -20.13
N SER A 154 7.59 25.76 -20.87
CA SER A 154 7.38 25.77 -22.31
C SER A 154 5.98 26.26 -22.69
N LEU A 155 4.95 25.81 -21.97
CA LEU A 155 3.58 26.28 -22.15
C LEU A 155 3.44 27.78 -21.83
N LYS A 156 4.08 28.24 -20.76
CA LYS A 156 4.12 29.66 -20.40
C LYS A 156 4.73 30.49 -21.53
N LYS A 157 5.89 30.08 -22.03
CA LYS A 157 6.57 30.75 -23.12
C LYS A 157 5.71 30.74 -24.42
N LEU A 158 5.03 29.62 -24.71
CA LEU A 158 4.12 29.51 -25.86
C LEU A 158 3.01 30.58 -25.81
N VAL A 159 2.38 30.74 -24.65
CA VAL A 159 1.31 31.72 -24.43
C VAL A 159 1.86 33.15 -24.62
N GLU A 160 3.00 33.46 -23.98
CA GLU A 160 3.65 34.77 -24.05
C GLU A 160 4.07 35.14 -25.48
N ASP A 161 4.69 34.23 -26.22
CA ASP A 161 5.15 34.45 -27.57
C ASP A 161 3.94 34.69 -28.55
N HIS A 162 2.86 33.93 -28.41
CA HIS A 162 1.66 34.13 -29.20
C HIS A 162 0.93 35.44 -28.87
N LEU A 163 0.85 35.81 -27.60
CA LEU A 163 0.25 37.07 -27.19
C LEU A 163 1.05 38.26 -27.72
N ASN A 164 2.39 38.22 -27.64
CA ASN A 164 3.26 39.26 -28.20
C ASN A 164 3.14 39.36 -29.71
N ALA A 165 3.01 38.25 -30.44
CA ALA A 165 2.80 38.25 -31.87
C ALA A 165 1.50 38.96 -32.31
N LEU A 166 0.42 38.82 -31.52
CA LEU A 166 -0.86 39.47 -31.78
C LEU A 166 -0.88 40.95 -31.39
N THR A 167 -0.08 41.37 -30.41
CA THR A 167 -0.03 42.78 -29.95
C THR A 167 0.92 43.64 -30.78
N ASN A 168 1.81 43.02 -31.58
CA ASN A 168 2.76 43.72 -32.47
C ASN A 168 2.32 43.85 -33.91
N ILE A 169 1.05 43.50 -34.20
CA ILE A 169 0.40 43.71 -35.50
C ILE A 169 -0.49 44.96 -35.44
#